data_e036920c4f8b6aa3f4db7979df5275ae
#
_entry.id   e036920c4f8b6aa3f4db7979df5275ae
#
_cell.length_a   1.000
_cell.length_b   1.000
_cell.length_c   1.000
_cell.angle_alpha   90.00
_cell.angle_beta   90.00
_cell.angle_gamma   90.00
#
_symmetry.space_group_name_H-M   'P 1'
#
loop_
_entity.id
_entity.type
_entity.pdbx_description
1 polymer ?
#
loop_
_entity_poly.entity_id
_entity_poly.type
_entity_poly.pdbx_seq_one_letter_code
_entity_poly.pdbx_strand_id
1 'polypeptide(L)'
;HNAEKLPYSYAISAYAVSQSWEMGIGRLNHNPKTTEGVSWQYRDGQHTGTEWHTSSADIPFAPGTTGSLSTQTTKGGGTWWTASYGVQEFVYESTDLAITVTDIVNAWLSGSWSGGPVLTNEGFLLKRSGSQEYDGKNYGSLNFFSKETHTVYQPKLEFAWDDFSPVTASLSQVDIGGDVFVYVKNSRDLIHRESKERIRIAGRDRYYEKSYASSSQDLAITHLPTNSYWSVEDYKTGETVIDFDNQYTKISCDSQGNYLDLWMDQFETDRRYKLIVKSVSGSITKVF
;
A
#
# COMPACT_ATOMS: atom_id res chain seq x y z
N HIS A 1 -12.74 -16.79 -10.49
CA HIS A 1 -12.22 -17.69 -11.52
C HIS A 1 -13.00 -19.00 -11.54
N ASN A 2 -12.96 -19.71 -12.64
CA ASN A 2 -13.50 -21.07 -12.74
C ASN A 2 -12.32 -22.04 -12.89
N ALA A 3 -12.38 -23.16 -12.20
CA ALA A 3 -11.28 -24.10 -12.09
C ALA A 3 -11.74 -25.53 -12.26
N GLU A 4 -11.00 -26.32 -13.01
CA GLU A 4 -11.29 -27.72 -13.27
C GLU A 4 -10.07 -28.59 -12.98
N LYS A 5 -10.29 -29.67 -12.22
CA LYS A 5 -9.28 -30.71 -11.94
C LYS A 5 -7.98 -30.18 -11.35
N LEU A 6 -8.08 -29.22 -10.44
CA LEU A 6 -6.92 -28.62 -9.79
C LEU A 6 -6.26 -29.56 -8.77
N PRO A 7 -4.96 -29.42 -8.54
CA PRO A 7 -4.29 -30.03 -7.39
C PRO A 7 -4.90 -29.51 -6.06
N TYR A 8 -4.74 -30.28 -4.99
CA TYR A 8 -5.16 -29.89 -3.64
C TYR A 8 -4.56 -28.56 -3.21
N SER A 9 -3.28 -28.34 -3.52
CA SER A 9 -2.59 -27.08 -3.30
C SER A 9 -1.80 -26.70 -4.56
N TYR A 10 -1.78 -25.40 -4.87
CA TYR A 10 -1.02 -24.85 -5.97
C TYR A 10 -0.75 -23.36 -5.71
N ALA A 11 0.25 -22.81 -6.40
CA ALA A 11 0.58 -21.41 -6.32
C ALA A 11 0.43 -20.75 -7.70
N ILE A 12 -0.04 -19.52 -7.70
CA ILE A 12 -0.05 -18.64 -8.87
C ILE A 12 0.85 -17.47 -8.59
N SER A 13 1.73 -17.20 -9.54
CA SER A 13 2.66 -16.07 -9.48
C SER A 13 2.28 -15.01 -10.51
N ALA A 14 2.41 -13.76 -10.13
CA ALA A 14 2.27 -12.60 -11.01
C ALA A 14 3.64 -11.97 -11.25
N TYR A 15 4.02 -11.86 -12.51
CA TYR A 15 5.28 -11.24 -12.95
C TYR A 15 4.99 -10.03 -13.83
N ALA A 16 5.92 -9.09 -13.89
CA ALA A 16 5.91 -8.03 -14.90
C ALA A 16 6.29 -8.61 -16.26
N VAL A 17 5.49 -8.33 -17.28
CA VAL A 17 5.84 -8.68 -18.66
C VAL A 17 7.03 -7.84 -19.11
N SER A 18 7.99 -8.45 -19.83
CA SER A 18 9.23 -7.78 -20.24
C SER A 18 9.25 -7.31 -21.69
N GLN A 19 8.26 -7.68 -22.46
CA GLN A 19 8.15 -7.30 -23.88
C GLN A 19 6.75 -6.79 -24.20
N SER A 20 6.68 -5.82 -25.11
CA SER A 20 5.40 -5.33 -25.62
C SER A 20 4.65 -6.43 -26.35
N TRP A 21 3.34 -6.45 -26.22
CA TRP A 21 2.46 -7.43 -26.82
C TRP A 21 1.14 -6.80 -27.25
N GLU A 22 0.44 -7.45 -28.15
CA GLU A 22 -0.87 -7.02 -28.62
C GLU A 22 -1.98 -7.88 -28.06
N MET A 23 -2.97 -7.26 -27.48
CA MET A 23 -4.15 -7.98 -26.95
C MET A 23 -4.98 -8.59 -28.09
N GLY A 24 -4.98 -7.98 -29.28
CA GLY A 24 -5.88 -8.33 -30.36
C GLY A 24 -7.30 -7.81 -30.17
N ILE A 25 -8.11 -7.96 -31.20
CA ILE A 25 -9.51 -7.53 -31.24
C ILE A 25 -10.48 -8.71 -31.25
N GLY A 26 -9.96 -9.93 -31.22
CA GLY A 26 -10.74 -11.18 -31.30
C GLY A 26 -11.57 -11.42 -30.04
N ARG A 27 -12.77 -11.93 -30.23
CA ARG A 27 -13.62 -12.45 -29.15
C ARG A 27 -13.90 -13.94 -29.40
N LEU A 28 -14.19 -14.66 -28.33
CA LEU A 28 -14.43 -16.11 -28.40
C LEU A 28 -15.44 -16.51 -29.48
N ASN A 29 -16.45 -15.67 -29.70
CA ASN A 29 -17.55 -15.94 -30.63
C ASN A 29 -17.38 -15.34 -32.04
N HIS A 30 -16.21 -14.73 -32.33
CA HIS A 30 -15.99 -14.19 -33.68
C HIS A 30 -15.90 -15.32 -34.73
N ASN A 31 -16.57 -15.12 -35.80
CA ASN A 31 -16.52 -16.02 -36.98
C ASN A 31 -16.49 -15.17 -38.29
N PRO A 32 -15.43 -15.22 -39.09
CA PRO A 32 -14.20 -16.00 -38.87
C PRO A 32 -13.40 -15.48 -37.67
N LYS A 33 -12.63 -16.37 -37.06
CA LYS A 33 -11.72 -15.99 -35.99
C LYS A 33 -10.65 -15.04 -36.50
N THR A 34 -10.33 -14.00 -35.73
CA THR A 34 -9.21 -13.13 -36.01
C THR A 34 -7.90 -13.86 -35.72
N THR A 35 -6.85 -13.49 -36.44
CA THR A 35 -5.48 -14.04 -36.28
C THR A 35 -4.56 -13.08 -35.53
N GLU A 36 -5.10 -11.94 -35.12
CA GLU A 36 -4.43 -10.92 -34.36
C GLU A 36 -4.39 -11.25 -32.89
N GLY A 37 -3.43 -10.64 -32.19
CA GLY A 37 -3.31 -10.76 -30.75
C GLY A 37 -2.34 -11.82 -30.28
N VAL A 38 -1.94 -11.69 -29.03
CA VAL A 38 -0.97 -12.55 -28.36
C VAL A 38 -1.40 -14.02 -28.37
N SER A 39 -0.43 -14.89 -28.58
CA SER A 39 -0.57 -16.34 -28.46
C SER A 39 0.54 -16.91 -27.59
N TRP A 40 0.53 -18.23 -27.41
CA TRP A 40 1.60 -18.90 -26.66
C TRP A 40 2.97 -18.63 -27.29
N GLN A 41 3.09 -18.68 -28.61
CA GLN A 41 4.36 -18.54 -29.32
C GLN A 41 4.67 -17.09 -29.71
N TYR A 42 3.66 -16.30 -30.10
CA TYR A 42 3.82 -14.98 -30.65
C TYR A 42 3.23 -13.91 -29.74
N ARG A 43 3.88 -12.74 -29.68
CA ARG A 43 3.41 -11.62 -28.86
C ARG A 43 2.41 -10.71 -29.59
N ASP A 44 2.29 -10.84 -30.91
CA ASP A 44 1.48 -9.98 -31.78
C ASP A 44 0.69 -10.73 -32.85
N GLY A 45 0.59 -12.05 -32.75
CA GLY A 45 -0.18 -12.88 -33.69
C GLY A 45 -0.43 -14.28 -33.18
N GLN A 46 -1.44 -14.98 -33.77
CA GLN A 46 -1.80 -16.34 -33.37
C GLN A 46 -0.95 -17.41 -34.05
N HIS A 47 -0.64 -17.22 -35.32
CA HIS A 47 0.06 -18.23 -36.13
C HIS A 47 1.31 -17.68 -36.80
N THR A 48 1.39 -16.39 -36.99
CA THR A 48 2.53 -15.67 -37.57
C THR A 48 2.67 -14.36 -36.83
N GLY A 49 3.88 -13.95 -36.53
CA GLY A 49 4.18 -12.72 -35.81
C GLY A 49 5.56 -12.74 -35.19
N THR A 50 5.78 -11.86 -34.25
CA THR A 50 7.03 -11.76 -33.50
C THR A 50 6.99 -12.76 -32.35
N GLU A 51 7.91 -13.69 -32.31
CA GLU A 51 7.99 -14.67 -31.23
C GLU A 51 8.41 -14.03 -29.90
N TRP A 52 7.96 -14.60 -28.81
CA TRP A 52 8.49 -14.30 -27.49
C TRP A 52 9.96 -14.73 -27.42
N HIS A 53 10.81 -13.94 -26.76
CA HIS A 53 12.19 -14.32 -26.55
C HIS A 53 12.26 -15.58 -25.66
N THR A 54 13.21 -16.46 -25.98
CA THR A 54 13.39 -17.72 -25.26
C THR A 54 14.73 -17.84 -24.55
N SER A 55 15.61 -16.87 -24.77
CA SER A 55 16.98 -16.88 -24.26
C SER A 55 17.25 -15.67 -23.40
N SER A 56 18.00 -15.86 -22.33
CA SER A 56 18.44 -14.77 -21.46
C SER A 56 19.37 -13.78 -22.16
N ALA A 57 20.02 -14.19 -23.26
CA ALA A 57 20.86 -13.30 -24.08
C ALA A 57 20.07 -12.26 -24.88
N ASP A 58 18.82 -12.58 -25.21
CA ASP A 58 17.96 -11.73 -26.03
C ASP A 58 17.13 -10.75 -25.21
N ILE A 59 17.15 -10.87 -23.88
CA ILE A 59 16.36 -10.06 -22.97
C ILE A 59 17.29 -9.29 -22.04
N PRO A 60 17.16 -7.95 -21.96
CA PRO A 60 17.94 -7.16 -21.03
C PRO A 60 17.38 -7.37 -19.62
N PHE A 61 17.95 -8.30 -18.88
CA PHE A 61 17.59 -8.53 -17.48
C PHE A 61 18.25 -7.50 -16.56
N ALA A 62 17.55 -7.19 -15.47
CA ALA A 62 18.16 -6.52 -14.35
C ALA A 62 19.28 -7.37 -13.74
N PRO A 63 20.34 -6.78 -13.17
CA PRO A 63 21.38 -7.51 -12.47
C PRO A 63 20.79 -8.44 -11.41
N GLY A 64 21.20 -9.70 -11.42
CA GLY A 64 20.67 -10.72 -10.50
C GLY A 64 19.41 -11.44 -10.97
N THR A 65 18.79 -11.03 -12.06
CA THR A 65 17.70 -11.77 -12.68
C THR A 65 18.27 -12.77 -13.67
N THR A 66 18.46 -13.98 -13.25
CA THR A 66 18.71 -15.08 -14.18
C THR A 66 17.36 -15.54 -14.68
N GLY A 67 17.04 -15.22 -15.92
CA GLY A 67 15.77 -15.62 -16.49
C GLY A 67 15.65 -17.14 -16.45
N SER A 68 14.58 -17.63 -15.89
CA SER A 68 14.11 -19.00 -16.09
C SER A 68 13.95 -19.32 -17.59
N LEU A 69 13.94 -18.32 -18.41
CA LEU A 69 13.90 -18.37 -19.87
C LEU A 69 15.11 -19.09 -20.49
N SER A 70 16.27 -19.07 -19.85
CA SER A 70 17.45 -19.77 -20.32
C SER A 70 17.30 -21.30 -20.32
N THR A 71 16.32 -21.82 -19.61
CA THR A 71 16.05 -23.27 -19.52
C THR A 71 14.91 -23.73 -20.41
N GLN A 72 14.20 -22.81 -21.08
CA GLN A 72 13.13 -23.18 -21.99
C GLN A 72 13.71 -23.73 -23.29
N THR A 73 13.39 -24.96 -23.59
CA THR A 73 13.72 -25.58 -24.87
C THR A 73 12.65 -25.32 -25.94
N THR A 74 11.47 -24.86 -25.52
CA THR A 74 10.34 -24.55 -26.40
C THR A 74 10.01 -23.07 -26.33
N LYS A 75 9.85 -22.45 -27.46
CA LYS A 75 9.42 -21.04 -27.57
C LYS A 75 7.97 -20.88 -27.09
N GLY A 76 7.71 -19.79 -26.36
CA GLY A 76 6.36 -19.44 -25.95
C GLY A 76 6.15 -19.26 -24.45
N GLY A 77 4.90 -18.98 -24.07
CA GLY A 77 4.51 -18.74 -22.68
C GLY A 77 4.76 -17.32 -22.15
N GLY A 78 5.14 -16.39 -23.02
CA GLY A 78 5.47 -15.03 -22.63
C GLY A 78 6.90 -14.85 -22.13
N THR A 79 7.29 -13.61 -21.89
CA THR A 79 8.56 -13.22 -21.29
C THR A 79 8.33 -12.30 -20.11
N TRP A 80 9.08 -12.47 -19.05
CA TRP A 80 8.83 -11.76 -17.80
C TRP A 80 10.13 -11.43 -17.05
N TRP A 81 10.03 -10.43 -16.17
CA TRP A 81 11.08 -10.07 -15.24
C TRP A 81 11.00 -10.96 -14.00
N THR A 82 12.15 -11.50 -13.57
CA THR A 82 12.22 -12.40 -12.40
C THR A 82 12.72 -11.70 -11.13
N ALA A 83 13.04 -10.40 -11.21
CA ALA A 83 13.61 -9.66 -10.09
C ALA A 83 12.62 -9.51 -8.92
N SER A 84 11.33 -9.38 -9.22
CA SER A 84 10.27 -9.35 -8.22
C SER A 84 8.98 -9.91 -8.80
N TYR A 85 8.20 -10.56 -7.95
CA TYR A 85 6.92 -11.15 -8.33
C TYR A 85 6.03 -11.33 -7.11
N GLY A 86 4.73 -11.28 -7.33
CA GLY A 86 3.75 -11.64 -6.32
C GLY A 86 3.40 -13.13 -6.40
N VAL A 87 3.11 -13.74 -5.26
CA VAL A 87 2.67 -15.15 -5.18
C VAL A 87 1.46 -15.25 -4.28
N GLN A 88 0.50 -16.06 -4.71
CA GLN A 88 -0.60 -16.51 -3.85
C GLN A 88 -0.67 -18.03 -3.88
N GLU A 89 -0.66 -18.61 -2.70
CA GLU A 89 -0.90 -20.03 -2.53
C GLU A 89 -2.39 -20.30 -2.39
N PHE A 90 -2.86 -21.33 -3.07
CA PHE A 90 -4.24 -21.77 -3.05
C PHE A 90 -4.35 -23.14 -2.42
N VAL A 91 -5.34 -23.26 -1.57
CA VAL A 91 -5.86 -24.52 -1.04
C VAL A 91 -7.34 -24.62 -1.45
N TYR A 92 -7.96 -25.76 -1.22
CA TYR A 92 -9.35 -25.96 -1.65
C TYR A 92 -10.36 -24.92 -1.11
N GLU A 93 -10.04 -24.24 -0.03
CA GLU A 93 -10.88 -23.18 0.57
C GLU A 93 -10.61 -21.78 -0.01
N SER A 94 -9.57 -21.63 -0.82
CA SER A 94 -9.21 -20.33 -1.40
C SER A 94 -10.17 -19.98 -2.52
N THR A 95 -10.77 -18.78 -2.48
CA THR A 95 -11.84 -18.39 -3.39
C THR A 95 -11.33 -17.63 -4.60
N ASP A 96 -10.66 -16.50 -4.42
CA ASP A 96 -10.32 -15.57 -5.49
C ASP A 96 -8.83 -15.24 -5.54
N LEU A 97 -8.39 -14.77 -6.72
CA LEU A 97 -7.04 -14.32 -6.94
C LEU A 97 -6.88 -12.89 -6.40
N ALA A 98 -6.05 -12.71 -5.38
CA ALA A 98 -5.67 -11.42 -4.79
C ALA A 98 -4.18 -11.40 -4.51
N ILE A 99 -3.37 -11.09 -5.51
CA ILE A 99 -1.90 -11.10 -5.42
C ILE A 99 -1.38 -9.69 -5.17
N THR A 100 -0.50 -9.55 -4.18
CA THR A 100 0.23 -8.30 -3.94
C THR A 100 1.28 -8.10 -5.02
N VAL A 101 1.16 -7.00 -5.76
CA VAL A 101 2.08 -6.62 -6.86
C VAL A 101 2.78 -5.29 -6.62
N THR A 102 2.85 -4.87 -5.37
CA THR A 102 3.40 -3.57 -4.94
C THR A 102 4.81 -3.32 -5.47
N ASP A 103 5.69 -4.31 -5.39
CA ASP A 103 7.08 -4.16 -5.83
C ASP A 103 7.19 -3.98 -7.35
N ILE A 104 6.31 -4.64 -8.11
CA ILE A 104 6.24 -4.48 -9.56
C ILE A 104 5.79 -3.05 -9.91
N VAL A 105 4.73 -2.58 -9.27
CA VAL A 105 4.20 -1.23 -9.51
C VAL A 105 5.21 -0.16 -9.11
N ASN A 106 5.89 -0.32 -7.99
CA ASN A 106 6.95 0.57 -7.56
C ASN A 106 8.12 0.61 -8.56
N ALA A 107 8.49 -0.54 -9.12
CA ALA A 107 9.52 -0.61 -10.15
C ALA A 107 9.10 0.12 -11.45
N TRP A 108 7.84 0.04 -11.85
CA TRP A 108 7.32 0.83 -12.97
C TRP A 108 7.33 2.33 -12.69
N LEU A 109 6.94 2.75 -11.48
CA LEU A 109 6.93 4.16 -11.07
C LEU A 109 8.35 4.74 -10.97
N SER A 110 9.30 3.97 -10.48
CA SER A 110 10.71 4.38 -10.41
C SER A 110 11.44 4.25 -11.75
N GLY A 111 10.86 3.56 -12.73
CA GLY A 111 11.43 3.31 -14.04
C GLY A 111 12.47 2.20 -14.09
N SER A 112 12.81 1.59 -12.95
CA SER A 112 13.78 0.48 -12.92
C SER A 112 13.67 -0.34 -11.64
N TRP A 113 14.11 -1.59 -11.68
CA TRP A 113 14.53 -2.33 -10.50
C TRP A 113 15.81 -1.70 -9.95
N SER A 114 16.09 -1.85 -8.66
CA SER A 114 17.30 -1.31 -8.04
C SER A 114 18.57 -1.68 -8.83
N GLY A 115 19.14 -0.70 -9.53
CA GLY A 115 20.31 -0.86 -10.39
C GLY A 115 20.08 -1.59 -11.72
N GLY A 116 18.83 -1.81 -12.11
CA GLY A 116 18.46 -2.54 -13.33
C GLY A 116 18.10 -1.65 -14.54
N PRO A 117 17.74 -2.27 -15.66
CA PRO A 117 17.29 -1.56 -16.84
C PRO A 117 15.93 -0.88 -16.62
N VAL A 118 15.62 0.07 -17.49
CA VAL A 118 14.31 0.74 -17.49
C VAL A 118 13.20 -0.28 -17.72
N LEU A 119 12.22 -0.27 -16.82
CA LEU A 119 11.02 -1.10 -16.93
C LEU A 119 9.90 -0.33 -17.60
N THR A 120 9.41 -0.90 -18.69
CA THR A 120 8.14 -0.47 -19.29
C THR A 120 6.98 -1.22 -18.66
N ASN A 121 5.84 -0.56 -18.55
CA ASN A 121 4.62 -1.22 -18.09
C ASN A 121 3.95 -1.95 -19.27
N GLU A 122 4.27 -3.22 -19.39
CA GLU A 122 3.68 -4.12 -20.39
C GLU A 122 2.61 -5.03 -19.75
N GLY A 123 2.23 -4.76 -18.50
CA GLY A 123 1.21 -5.51 -17.77
C GLY A 123 1.76 -6.70 -16.98
N PHE A 124 0.83 -7.54 -16.52
CA PHE A 124 1.14 -8.69 -15.66
C PHE A 124 0.99 -10.01 -16.43
N LEU A 125 1.91 -10.93 -16.16
CA LEU A 125 1.83 -12.33 -16.56
C LEU A 125 1.47 -13.17 -15.32
N LEU A 126 0.35 -13.86 -15.40
CA LEU A 126 -0.04 -14.85 -14.38
C LEU A 126 0.38 -16.24 -14.84
N LYS A 127 1.09 -16.95 -13.99
CA LYS A 127 1.55 -18.31 -14.28
C LYS A 127 1.63 -19.15 -13.02
N ARG A 128 1.65 -20.46 -13.21
CA ARG A 128 1.94 -21.39 -12.14
C ARG A 128 3.41 -21.27 -11.72
N SER A 129 3.70 -21.54 -10.45
CA SER A 129 5.06 -21.48 -9.94
C SER A 129 5.89 -22.70 -10.35
N GLY A 130 7.20 -22.50 -10.42
CA GLY A 130 8.18 -23.58 -10.62
C GLY A 130 8.13 -24.22 -12.00
N SER A 131 8.45 -25.51 -12.05
CA SER A 131 8.56 -26.31 -13.27
C SER A 131 7.22 -26.87 -13.77
N GLN A 132 6.10 -26.53 -13.14
CA GLN A 132 4.79 -27.11 -13.45
C GLN A 132 4.31 -26.88 -14.90
N GLU A 133 4.85 -25.85 -15.55
CA GLU A 133 4.52 -25.58 -16.96
C GLU A 133 5.24 -26.51 -17.95
N TYR A 134 6.31 -27.20 -17.50
CA TYR A 134 7.23 -27.94 -18.39
C TYR A 134 7.43 -29.39 -17.98
N ASP A 135 6.82 -29.85 -16.89
CA ASP A 135 7.02 -31.22 -16.38
C ASP A 135 6.15 -32.29 -17.08
N GLY A 136 5.35 -31.88 -18.05
CA GLY A 136 4.48 -32.75 -18.82
C GLY A 136 3.26 -33.29 -18.08
N LYS A 137 3.00 -32.83 -16.85
CA LYS A 137 1.85 -33.23 -16.06
C LYS A 137 0.66 -32.30 -16.29
N ASN A 138 -0.52 -32.84 -16.11
CA ASN A 138 -1.75 -32.06 -16.19
C ASN A 138 -2.16 -31.57 -14.78
N TYR A 139 -2.09 -30.27 -14.58
CA TYR A 139 -2.51 -29.61 -13.35
C TYR A 139 -3.91 -28.97 -13.42
N GLY A 140 -4.71 -29.35 -14.39
CA GLY A 140 -6.03 -28.79 -14.63
C GLY A 140 -6.00 -27.40 -15.29
N SER A 141 -7.14 -26.77 -15.37
CA SER A 141 -7.30 -25.45 -15.99
C SER A 141 -7.84 -24.40 -15.03
N LEU A 142 -7.37 -23.19 -15.22
CA LEU A 142 -7.81 -21.98 -14.53
C LEU A 142 -8.31 -20.98 -15.56
N ASN A 143 -9.55 -20.53 -15.43
CA ASN A 143 -10.14 -19.53 -16.28
C ASN A 143 -10.42 -18.26 -15.47
N PHE A 144 -9.98 -17.14 -15.97
CA PHE A 144 -10.21 -15.83 -15.38
C PHE A 144 -11.15 -15.00 -16.25
N PHE A 145 -11.91 -14.12 -15.63
CA PHE A 145 -12.67 -13.13 -16.36
C PHE A 145 -11.75 -12.11 -17.01
N SER A 146 -12.05 -11.71 -18.24
CA SER A 146 -11.35 -10.62 -18.92
C SER A 146 -11.91 -9.26 -18.51
N LYS A 147 -11.23 -8.19 -18.90
CA LYS A 147 -11.74 -6.82 -18.74
C LYS A 147 -13.03 -6.55 -19.52
N GLU A 148 -13.28 -7.33 -20.57
CA GLU A 148 -14.45 -7.21 -21.44
C GLU A 148 -15.67 -8.00 -20.93
N THR A 149 -15.59 -8.59 -19.74
CA THR A 149 -16.73 -9.32 -19.18
C THR A 149 -17.87 -8.36 -18.84
N HIS A 150 -19.10 -8.79 -19.06
CA HIS A 150 -20.30 -8.07 -18.63
C HIS A 150 -20.69 -8.38 -17.18
N THR A 151 -19.81 -8.98 -16.41
CA THR A 151 -20.02 -9.30 -14.99
C THR A 151 -19.32 -8.28 -14.08
N VAL A 152 -19.61 -8.35 -12.79
CA VAL A 152 -18.94 -7.54 -11.75
C VAL A 152 -17.51 -8.03 -11.44
N TYR A 153 -17.09 -9.14 -12.03
CA TYR A 153 -15.83 -9.83 -11.72
C TYR A 153 -14.69 -9.46 -12.69
N GLN A 154 -14.68 -8.27 -13.20
CA GLN A 154 -13.54 -7.77 -13.98
C GLN A 154 -12.27 -7.75 -13.13
N PRO A 155 -11.09 -8.04 -13.74
CA PRO A 155 -9.83 -7.88 -13.02
C PRO A 155 -9.66 -6.42 -12.58
N LYS A 156 -9.24 -6.22 -11.34
CA LYS A 156 -9.05 -4.91 -10.72
C LYS A 156 -7.63 -4.80 -10.18
N LEU A 157 -7.05 -3.63 -10.30
CA LEU A 157 -5.86 -3.25 -9.55
C LEU A 157 -6.32 -2.33 -8.42
N GLU A 158 -6.15 -2.78 -7.19
CA GLU A 158 -6.52 -2.03 -6.01
C GLU A 158 -5.28 -1.36 -5.43
N PHE A 159 -5.40 -0.07 -5.12
CA PHE A 159 -4.36 0.68 -4.46
C PHE A 159 -4.80 0.95 -3.03
N ALA A 160 -3.98 0.52 -2.08
CA ALA A 160 -4.09 0.91 -0.70
C ALA A 160 -2.86 1.78 -0.35
N TRP A 161 -3.10 2.91 0.25
CA TRP A 161 -2.02 3.79 0.69
C TRP A 161 -2.35 4.38 2.06
N ASP A 162 -1.32 4.67 2.81
CA ASP A 162 -1.46 5.41 4.04
C ASP A 162 -1.56 6.90 3.70
N ASP A 163 -2.69 7.51 3.98
CA ASP A 163 -2.94 8.94 3.76
C ASP A 163 -2.46 9.81 4.92
N PHE A 164 -1.94 9.19 5.97
CA PHE A 164 -1.41 9.87 7.15
C PHE A 164 0.04 9.46 7.43
N SER A 165 0.91 10.48 7.44
CA SER A 165 2.27 10.38 7.98
C SER A 165 2.47 11.46 9.02
N PRO A 166 2.82 11.12 10.27
CA PRO A 166 3.06 12.12 11.29
C PRO A 166 4.28 12.95 10.93
N VAL A 167 4.13 14.27 10.99
CA VAL A 167 5.24 15.20 10.80
C VAL A 167 6.00 15.29 12.11
N THR A 168 7.31 15.09 12.07
CA THR A 168 8.18 15.22 13.24
C THR A 168 9.15 16.37 13.03
N ALA A 169 9.32 17.21 14.05
CA ALA A 169 10.32 18.28 14.07
C ALA A 169 11.30 18.04 15.23
N SER A 170 12.54 18.44 15.00
CA SER A 170 13.60 18.35 16.01
C SER A 170 13.53 19.57 16.93
N LEU A 171 12.60 19.57 17.88
CA LEU A 171 12.30 20.68 18.77
C LEU A 171 12.44 20.25 20.23
N SER A 172 12.55 21.23 21.13
CA SER A 172 12.64 20.94 22.57
C SER A 172 11.41 20.18 23.06
N GLN A 173 11.62 19.03 23.66
CA GLN A 173 10.56 18.20 24.22
C GLN A 173 10.37 18.49 25.70
N VAL A 174 9.13 18.43 26.16
CA VAL A 174 8.77 18.44 27.56
C VAL A 174 9.20 17.15 28.23
N ASP A 175 9.82 17.22 29.38
CA ASP A 175 10.08 16.05 30.20
C ASP A 175 8.80 15.58 30.90
N ILE A 176 8.18 14.54 30.35
CA ILE A 176 6.96 13.96 30.93
C ILE A 176 7.22 13.22 32.25
N GLY A 177 8.46 13.04 32.69
CA GLY A 177 8.79 12.52 34.02
C GLY A 177 8.35 13.45 35.14
N GLY A 178 8.38 14.77 34.89
CA GLY A 178 7.94 15.82 35.80
C GLY A 178 6.43 16.04 35.85
N ASP A 179 5.97 17.07 36.52
CA ASP A 179 4.55 17.47 36.54
C ASP A 179 4.27 18.37 35.35
N VAL A 180 3.63 17.81 34.33
CA VAL A 180 3.34 18.43 33.02
C VAL A 180 1.90 18.83 32.94
N PHE A 181 1.63 19.99 32.34
CA PHE A 181 0.31 20.46 31.97
C PHE A 181 0.18 20.48 30.46
N VAL A 182 -0.80 19.73 29.94
CA VAL A 182 -1.14 19.65 28.52
C VAL A 182 -2.45 20.40 28.27
N TYR A 183 -2.48 21.22 27.23
CA TYR A 183 -3.65 22.04 26.89
C TYR A 183 -3.80 22.26 25.40
N VAL A 184 -5.03 22.56 24.97
CA VAL A 184 -5.35 22.94 23.59
C VAL A 184 -5.15 24.46 23.42
N LYS A 185 -4.41 24.85 22.37
CA LYS A 185 -4.11 26.28 22.12
C LYS A 185 -5.21 27.02 21.40
N ASN A 186 -5.89 26.37 20.46
CA ASN A 186 -6.86 27.00 19.55
C ASN A 186 -8.16 26.21 19.55
N SER A 187 -8.83 26.16 20.69
CA SER A 187 -10.19 25.61 20.73
C SER A 187 -11.19 26.59 20.10
N ARG A 188 -12.01 26.10 19.20
CA ARG A 188 -13.17 26.84 18.68
C ARG A 188 -14.43 26.32 19.34
N ASP A 189 -15.33 27.21 19.67
CA ASP A 189 -16.60 26.86 20.31
C ASP A 189 -17.57 26.17 19.34
N LEU A 190 -17.44 26.46 18.06
CA LEU A 190 -18.27 25.89 17.01
C LEU A 190 -17.41 25.38 15.86
N ILE A 191 -17.60 24.12 15.51
CA ILE A 191 -16.92 23.47 14.41
C ILE A 191 -17.98 22.93 13.43
N HIS A 192 -17.78 23.17 12.15
CA HIS A 192 -18.69 22.69 11.12
C HIS A 192 -18.49 21.20 10.84
N ARG A 193 -19.58 20.48 10.67
CA ARG A 193 -19.56 19.14 10.12
C ARG A 193 -18.95 19.19 8.72
N GLU A 194 -18.33 18.11 8.27
CA GLU A 194 -17.64 18.00 6.97
C GLU A 194 -16.40 18.91 6.83
N SER A 195 -15.91 19.47 7.93
CA SER A 195 -14.66 20.21 7.94
C SER A 195 -13.49 19.35 8.47
N LYS A 196 -12.28 19.70 8.05
CA LYS A 196 -11.05 19.21 8.66
C LYS A 196 -10.54 20.29 9.61
N GLU A 197 -10.49 19.99 10.90
CA GLU A 197 -10.03 20.93 11.92
C GLU A 197 -8.65 20.55 12.45
N ARG A 198 -7.75 21.52 12.47
CA ARG A 198 -6.43 21.36 13.06
C ARG A 198 -6.45 21.82 14.51
N ILE A 199 -6.32 20.87 15.43
CA ILE A 199 -6.25 21.13 16.86
C ILE A 199 -4.78 21.19 17.28
N ARG A 200 -4.37 22.32 17.86
CA ARG A 200 -3.00 22.50 18.38
C ARG A 200 -2.95 22.20 19.87
N ILE A 201 -2.00 21.36 20.23
CA ILE A 201 -1.75 20.91 21.60
C ILE A 201 -0.39 21.45 22.05
N ALA A 202 -0.33 21.89 23.28
CA ALA A 202 0.93 22.29 23.91
C ALA A 202 1.09 21.60 25.25
N GLY A 203 2.33 21.25 25.55
CA GLY A 203 2.74 20.78 26.87
C GLY A 203 3.75 21.75 27.49
N ARG A 204 3.68 21.90 28.78
CA ARG A 204 4.69 22.66 29.55
C ARG A 204 4.81 22.08 30.96
N ASP A 205 5.90 22.39 31.63
CA ASP A 205 6.00 22.11 33.06
C ASP A 205 4.94 22.89 33.81
N ARG A 206 4.25 22.24 34.73
CA ARG A 206 3.18 22.87 35.54
C ARG A 206 3.76 23.98 36.42
N TYR A 207 4.93 23.74 36.99
CA TYR A 207 5.65 24.67 37.86
C TYR A 207 6.99 24.99 37.20
N TYR A 208 7.01 25.99 36.33
CA TYR A 208 8.26 26.42 35.70
C TYR A 208 8.99 27.46 36.56
N GLU A 209 10.29 27.40 36.55
CA GLU A 209 11.11 28.40 37.25
C GLU A 209 11.00 29.73 36.50
N LYS A 210 10.57 30.78 37.22
CA LYS A 210 10.55 32.13 36.68
C LYS A 210 11.96 32.69 36.64
N SER A 211 12.43 33.02 35.44
CA SER A 211 13.66 33.79 35.28
C SER A 211 13.34 35.27 35.22
N TYR A 212 14.22 36.08 35.78
CA TYR A 212 14.13 37.57 35.72
C TYR A 212 14.65 38.11 34.39
N ALA A 213 14.83 37.28 33.37
CA ALA A 213 15.17 37.70 32.02
C ALA A 213 14.02 38.53 31.41
N SER A 214 14.35 39.50 30.56
CA SER A 214 13.40 40.38 29.91
C SER A 214 12.48 39.70 28.88
N SER A 215 12.76 38.43 28.51
CA SER A 215 11.94 37.62 27.63
C SER A 215 11.01 36.72 28.42
N SER A 216 9.73 36.69 28.07
CA SER A 216 8.78 35.78 28.70
C SER A 216 9.11 34.34 28.34
N GLN A 217 9.26 33.47 29.33
CA GLN A 217 9.43 32.03 29.13
C GLN A 217 8.13 31.36 28.63
N ASP A 218 6.99 32.04 28.79
CA ASP A 218 5.70 31.57 28.28
C ASP A 218 5.66 31.52 26.75
N LEU A 219 6.62 32.12 26.06
CA LEU A 219 6.76 32.08 24.60
C LEU A 219 7.62 30.91 24.10
N ALA A 220 8.28 30.17 25.00
CA ALA A 220 9.02 28.98 24.60
C ALA A 220 8.06 27.90 24.12
N ILE A 221 8.19 27.54 22.85
CA ILE A 221 7.39 26.44 22.25
C ILE A 221 8.06 25.14 22.65
N THR A 222 7.38 24.37 23.48
CA THR A 222 7.80 23.03 23.87
C THR A 222 6.89 21.99 23.22
N HIS A 223 7.44 20.81 22.95
CA HIS A 223 6.78 19.75 22.25
C HIS A 223 6.58 18.55 23.17
N LEU A 224 5.49 17.84 22.97
CA LEU A 224 5.31 16.52 23.57
C LEU A 224 6.33 15.54 22.98
N PRO A 225 6.68 14.46 23.70
CA PRO A 225 7.53 13.42 23.17
C PRO A 225 7.04 12.89 21.82
N THR A 226 7.96 12.46 20.97
CA THR A 226 7.65 11.95 19.62
C THR A 226 6.66 10.79 19.62
N ASN A 227 6.62 10.01 20.70
CA ASN A 227 5.65 8.94 20.89
C ASN A 227 4.44 9.43 21.69
N SER A 228 3.75 10.41 21.14
CA SER A 228 2.49 10.92 21.68
C SER A 228 1.36 10.63 20.73
N TYR A 229 0.24 10.22 21.30
CA TYR A 229 -0.94 9.74 20.58
C TYR A 229 -2.18 10.41 21.14
N TRP A 230 -3.23 10.45 20.34
CA TRP A 230 -4.51 11.02 20.74
C TRP A 230 -5.64 10.00 20.58
N SER A 231 -6.68 10.17 21.36
CA SER A 231 -7.91 9.36 21.32
C SER A 231 -9.10 10.26 21.60
N VAL A 232 -10.27 9.88 21.14
CA VAL A 232 -11.51 10.62 21.38
C VAL A 232 -12.55 9.71 21.99
N GLU A 233 -13.15 10.16 23.10
CA GLU A 233 -14.26 9.51 23.80
C GLU A 233 -15.50 10.37 23.75
N ASP A 234 -16.66 9.75 23.65
CA ASP A 234 -17.93 10.43 23.91
C ASP A 234 -18.01 10.79 25.40
N TYR A 235 -18.16 12.08 25.68
CA TYR A 235 -18.18 12.57 27.07
C TYR A 235 -19.31 12.00 27.93
N LYS A 236 -20.48 11.71 27.30
CA LYS A 236 -21.67 11.28 28.01
C LYS A 236 -21.72 9.76 28.22
N THR A 237 -21.35 9.01 27.21
CA THR A 237 -21.41 7.54 27.25
C THR A 237 -20.11 6.91 27.76
N GLY A 238 -18.98 7.61 27.64
CA GLY A 238 -17.65 7.07 27.91
C GLY A 238 -17.17 6.09 26.83
N GLU A 239 -17.87 6.00 25.72
CA GLU A 239 -17.52 5.13 24.60
C GLU A 239 -16.34 5.74 23.81
N THR A 240 -15.36 4.92 23.50
CA THR A 240 -14.24 5.31 22.66
C THR A 240 -14.69 5.39 21.20
N VAL A 241 -14.68 6.58 20.65
CA VAL A 241 -15.01 6.84 19.23
C VAL A 241 -13.80 6.60 18.33
N ILE A 242 -12.63 7.08 18.77
CA ILE A 242 -11.36 6.86 18.10
C ILE A 242 -10.36 6.38 19.14
N ASP A 243 -9.85 5.17 18.97
CA ASP A 243 -8.87 4.57 19.88
C ASP A 243 -7.45 5.00 19.55
N PHE A 244 -6.53 4.77 20.48
CA PHE A 244 -5.11 5.00 20.26
C PHE A 244 -4.55 4.03 19.23
N ASP A 245 -3.95 4.57 18.20
CA ASP A 245 -3.23 3.83 17.17
C ASP A 245 -1.79 4.37 17.04
N ASN A 246 -0.84 3.48 16.78
CA ASN A 246 0.58 3.86 16.72
C ASN A 246 0.96 4.65 15.48
N GLN A 247 0.16 4.61 14.44
CA GLN A 247 0.37 5.29 13.17
C GLN A 247 -0.63 6.44 12.99
N TYR A 248 -1.92 6.13 12.97
CA TYR A 248 -2.95 7.08 12.55
C TYR A 248 -3.34 8.10 13.61
N THR A 249 -3.16 7.80 14.89
CA THR A 249 -3.42 8.76 15.97
C THR A 249 -2.16 9.36 16.58
N LYS A 250 -1.02 9.21 15.91
CA LYS A 250 0.23 9.82 16.33
C LYS A 250 0.16 11.34 16.16
N ILE A 251 0.56 12.07 17.20
CA ILE A 251 0.53 13.53 17.20
C ILE A 251 1.68 14.07 16.36
N SER A 252 1.38 14.93 15.41
CA SER A 252 2.37 15.63 14.59
C SER A 252 2.91 16.86 15.30
N CYS A 253 4.09 17.33 14.89
CA CYS A 253 4.66 18.59 15.37
C CYS A 253 5.31 19.39 14.24
N ASP A 254 5.17 20.71 14.32
CA ASP A 254 5.82 21.69 13.46
C ASP A 254 6.48 22.80 14.32
N SER A 255 7.02 23.82 13.68
CA SER A 255 7.64 24.95 14.40
C SER A 255 6.69 25.72 15.33
N GLN A 256 5.39 25.52 15.24
CA GLN A 256 4.38 26.18 16.08
C GLN A 256 3.87 25.30 17.23
N GLY A 257 4.27 24.05 17.28
CA GLY A 257 3.88 23.11 18.33
C GLY A 257 3.31 21.80 17.81
N ASN A 258 2.80 21.00 18.72
CA ASN A 258 2.10 19.78 18.36
C ASN A 258 0.72 20.06 17.78
N TYR A 259 0.29 19.20 16.86
CA TYR A 259 -1.04 19.30 16.28
C TYR A 259 -1.57 17.93 15.87
N LEU A 260 -2.88 17.87 15.74
CA LEU A 260 -3.59 16.76 15.11
C LEU A 260 -4.66 17.34 14.18
N ASP A 261 -4.96 16.61 13.14
CA ASP A 261 -6.00 16.96 12.18
C ASP A 261 -7.17 15.98 12.35
N LEU A 262 -8.36 16.54 12.66
CA LEU A 262 -9.60 15.77 12.82
C LEU A 262 -10.57 16.06 11.69
N TRP A 263 -11.14 15.00 11.13
CA TRP A 263 -12.28 15.08 10.22
C TRP A 263 -13.58 15.09 11.04
N MET A 264 -14.36 16.16 10.91
CA MET A 264 -15.56 16.38 11.74
C MET A 264 -16.80 15.61 11.27
N ASP A 265 -16.77 15.02 10.10
CA ASP A 265 -17.82 14.14 9.58
C ASP A 265 -17.99 12.84 10.36
N GLN A 266 -16.97 12.44 11.11
CA GLN A 266 -17.00 11.25 11.98
C GLN A 266 -17.78 11.47 13.29
N PHE A 267 -18.11 12.72 13.62
CA PHE A 267 -18.73 13.10 14.89
C PHE A 267 -20.19 13.46 14.71
N GLU A 268 -21.01 13.03 15.67
CA GLU A 268 -22.40 13.43 15.71
C GLU A 268 -22.56 14.89 16.16
N THR A 269 -23.55 15.57 15.60
CA THR A 269 -23.87 16.95 15.98
C THR A 269 -24.47 17.01 17.38
N ASP A 270 -24.29 18.15 18.05
CA ASP A 270 -24.80 18.43 19.41
C ASP A 270 -24.30 17.46 20.51
N ARG A 271 -23.18 16.78 20.26
CA ARG A 271 -22.48 15.97 21.26
C ARG A 271 -21.19 16.61 21.74
N ARG A 272 -20.81 16.24 22.95
CA ARG A 272 -19.54 16.62 23.55
C ARG A 272 -18.60 15.45 23.54
N TYR A 273 -17.37 15.70 23.10
CA TYR A 273 -16.32 14.71 23.03
C TYR A 273 -15.15 15.13 23.91
N LYS A 274 -14.45 14.14 24.44
CA LYS A 274 -13.25 14.32 25.25
C LYS A 274 -12.04 13.89 24.42
N LEU A 275 -11.12 14.81 24.20
CA LEU A 275 -9.83 14.52 23.59
C LEU A 275 -8.87 14.06 24.70
N ILE A 276 -8.28 12.90 24.50
CA ILE A 276 -7.31 12.29 25.42
C ILE A 276 -5.97 12.23 24.72
N VAL A 277 -4.92 12.62 25.43
CA VAL A 277 -3.54 12.60 24.93
C VAL A 277 -2.73 11.61 25.75
N LYS A 278 -2.10 10.65 25.09
CA LYS A 278 -1.16 9.70 25.68
C LYS A 278 0.24 10.01 25.19
N SER A 279 1.17 10.26 26.11
CA SER A 279 2.59 10.49 25.80
C SER A 279 3.46 9.42 26.43
N VAL A 280 4.44 8.94 25.66
CA VAL A 280 5.38 7.89 26.07
C VAL A 280 6.82 8.40 25.89
N SER A 281 7.63 8.30 26.93
CA SER A 281 9.06 8.62 26.90
C SER A 281 9.83 7.59 27.73
N GLY A 282 10.60 6.75 27.05
CA GLY A 282 11.26 5.62 27.70
C GLY A 282 10.25 4.67 28.31
N SER A 283 10.36 4.45 29.62
CA SER A 283 9.41 3.60 30.40
C SER A 283 8.22 4.37 30.98
N ILE A 284 8.18 5.70 30.79
CA ILE A 284 7.14 6.55 31.38
C ILE A 284 6.00 6.72 30.36
N THR A 285 4.79 6.43 30.81
CA THR A 285 3.56 6.69 30.04
C THR A 285 2.64 7.57 30.87
N LYS A 286 2.18 8.67 30.30
CA LYS A 286 1.17 9.55 30.90
C LYS A 286 0.01 9.78 29.97
N VAL A 287 -1.18 9.87 30.54
CA VAL A 287 -2.44 10.18 29.86
C VAL A 287 -3.00 11.47 30.47
N PHE A 288 -3.37 12.39 29.59
CA PHE A 288 -3.85 13.72 29.94
C PHE A 288 -5.28 13.94 29.46
#